data_18ab8706639a9a12d2e6638e97d352c7
#
_entry.id   18ab8706639a9a12d2e6638e97d352c7
#
_cell.length_a   1.000
_cell.length_b   1.000
_cell.length_c   1.000
_cell.angle_alpha   90.00
_cell.angle_beta   90.00
_cell.angle_gamma   90.00
#
_symmetry.space_group_name_H-M   'P 1'
#
loop_
_entity.id
_entity.type
_entity.pdbx_description
1 polymer ?
#
loop_
_entity_poly.entity_id
_entity_poly.type
_entity_poly.pdbx_seq_one_letter_code
_entity_poly.pdbx_strand_id
1 'polypeptide(L)'
;MWLFTPLNVLFSLWKKLLGKLFGTQENGSYTEDELITIVEEAQIGGSIGKEQQELITNAIEFDDLEAIDVITPRVDIVAVEMGISVEEIGRTFKESGLSRLPVYEDDLDNIIGIINQKDFHNYVVGENRELEQYIKPVAYVAESIKAAVLLKKMQTKKTHIAIIVDEYGGTTGLVTMEDIIEELVGKIYDEHDAIEMREVTRLYDGSYSVAGGANVEKFFEMVGEDIDINATTINGWVMLELDRLAKVGDTFTYRSRHKIFHVRVTRADERRALMVQIRIEDIPEEDE
;
A
#
# COMPACT_ATOMS: atom_id res chain seq x y z
N MET A 1 -33.30 -41.11 34.36
CA MET A 1 -32.79 -40.77 33.00
C MET A 1 -33.60 -41.33 31.83
N TRP A 2 -34.56 -42.17 32.03
CA TRP A 2 -35.34 -42.82 30.94
C TRP A 2 -36.60 -42.03 30.51
N LEU A 3 -37.04 -41.07 31.31
CA LEU A 3 -38.27 -40.29 31.06
C LEU A 3 -38.19 -39.30 29.90
N PHE A 4 -36.98 -38.85 29.53
CA PHE A 4 -36.76 -37.85 28.47
C PHE A 4 -36.35 -38.47 27.11
N THR A 5 -36.20 -39.80 27.04
CA THR A 5 -35.82 -40.52 25.81
C THR A 5 -36.82 -40.30 24.65
N PRO A 6 -38.17 -40.40 24.88
CA PRO A 6 -39.12 -40.16 23.80
C PRO A 6 -39.14 -38.71 23.30
N LEU A 7 -38.85 -37.74 24.18
CA LEU A 7 -38.78 -36.35 23.83
C LEU A 7 -37.57 -36.05 22.93
N ASN A 8 -36.38 -36.63 23.20
CA ASN A 8 -35.20 -36.52 22.39
C ASN A 8 -35.37 -37.14 21.00
N VAL A 9 -36.10 -38.25 20.90
CA VAL A 9 -36.39 -38.89 19.61
C VAL A 9 -37.35 -38.00 18.79
N LEU A 10 -38.36 -37.41 19.42
CA LEU A 10 -39.27 -36.49 18.76
C LEU A 10 -38.52 -35.22 18.26
N PHE A 11 -37.62 -34.68 19.07
CA PHE A 11 -36.79 -33.52 18.70
C PHE A 11 -35.83 -33.83 17.56
N SER A 12 -35.23 -35.02 17.52
CA SER A 12 -34.34 -35.46 16.45
C SER A 12 -35.09 -35.70 15.13
N LEU A 13 -36.31 -36.23 15.19
CA LEU A 13 -37.20 -36.40 14.04
C LEU A 13 -37.63 -34.99 13.50
N TRP A 14 -37.97 -34.06 14.39
CA TRP A 14 -38.35 -32.71 14.02
C TRP A 14 -37.16 -31.96 13.37
N LYS A 15 -35.96 -32.11 13.94
CA LYS A 15 -34.71 -31.54 13.36
C LYS A 15 -34.42 -32.10 11.96
N LYS A 16 -34.63 -33.42 11.76
CA LYS A 16 -34.51 -34.05 10.43
C LYS A 16 -35.59 -33.57 9.44
N LEU A 17 -36.82 -33.38 9.91
CA LEU A 17 -37.92 -32.90 9.06
C LEU A 17 -37.73 -31.43 8.66
N LEU A 18 -37.32 -30.57 9.59
CA LEU A 18 -36.97 -29.17 9.33
C LEU A 18 -35.75 -29.06 8.40
N GLY A 19 -34.71 -29.86 8.61
CA GLY A 19 -33.56 -29.91 7.71
C GLY A 19 -33.91 -30.35 6.29
N LYS A 20 -34.98 -31.19 6.13
CA LYS A 20 -35.46 -31.61 4.80
C LYS A 20 -36.41 -30.59 4.16
N LEU A 21 -37.13 -29.77 4.96
CA LEU A 21 -38.07 -28.76 4.48
C LEU A 21 -37.38 -27.42 4.21
N PHE A 22 -36.36 -27.06 4.98
CA PHE A 22 -35.62 -25.81 4.84
C PHE A 22 -34.29 -25.98 4.11
N GLY A 23 -34.07 -27.20 3.50
CA GLY A 23 -32.94 -27.46 2.61
C GLY A 23 -31.70 -26.67 3.04
N THR A 24 -31.06 -27.02 4.16
CA THR A 24 -29.67 -26.64 4.35
C THR A 24 -28.88 -27.39 3.30
N GLN A 25 -28.77 -26.82 2.11
CA GLN A 25 -27.77 -27.15 1.15
C GLN A 25 -26.44 -26.76 1.83
N GLU A 26 -25.83 -27.72 2.54
CA GLU A 26 -24.42 -27.67 2.92
C GLU A 26 -23.56 -27.87 1.66
N ASN A 27 -23.80 -27.09 0.63
CA ASN A 27 -22.83 -26.74 -0.39
C ASN A 27 -22.44 -25.27 -0.10
N GLY A 28 -21.79 -25.09 1.03
CA GLY A 28 -21.25 -23.80 1.40
C GLY A 28 -20.05 -23.45 0.53
N SER A 29 -20.30 -22.95 -0.67
CA SER A 29 -19.34 -22.00 -1.23
C SER A 29 -19.57 -20.71 -0.47
N TYR A 30 -18.69 -20.42 0.47
CA TYR A 30 -18.66 -19.09 1.09
C TYR A 30 -18.36 -18.07 0.00
N THR A 31 -19.05 -16.93 0.05
CA THR A 31 -18.67 -15.78 -0.75
C THR A 31 -17.40 -15.16 -0.19
N GLU A 32 -16.69 -14.37 -0.98
CA GLU A 32 -15.49 -13.65 -0.52
C GLU A 32 -15.78 -12.77 0.70
N ASP A 33 -16.89 -12.03 0.69
CA ASP A 33 -17.35 -11.21 1.81
C ASP A 33 -17.58 -12.04 3.09
N GLU A 34 -18.15 -13.26 2.95
CA GLU A 34 -18.35 -14.17 4.08
C GLU A 34 -17.02 -14.69 4.63
N LEU A 35 -16.03 -14.95 3.75
CA LEU A 35 -14.69 -15.37 4.17
C LEU A 35 -13.97 -14.23 4.90
N ILE A 36 -14.03 -13.00 4.37
CA ILE A 36 -13.46 -11.80 5.02
C ILE A 36 -14.08 -11.60 6.40
N THR A 37 -15.41 -11.68 6.52
CA THR A 37 -16.11 -11.58 7.80
C THR A 37 -15.63 -12.63 8.81
N ILE A 38 -15.43 -13.88 8.41
CA ILE A 38 -14.91 -14.94 9.28
C ILE A 38 -13.50 -14.63 9.77
N VAL A 39 -12.66 -14.08 8.89
CA VAL A 39 -11.29 -13.67 9.22
C VAL A 39 -11.27 -12.52 10.21
N GLU A 40 -12.13 -11.52 10.04
CA GLU A 40 -12.32 -10.40 10.98
C GLU A 40 -12.79 -10.88 12.36
N GLU A 41 -13.79 -11.78 12.40
CA GLU A 41 -14.26 -12.39 13.66
C GLU A 41 -13.14 -13.16 14.38
N ALA A 42 -12.30 -13.88 13.63
CA ALA A 42 -11.15 -14.59 14.19
C ALA A 42 -10.11 -13.65 14.80
N GLN A 43 -9.90 -12.48 14.20
CA GLN A 43 -9.00 -11.44 14.71
C GLN A 43 -9.59 -10.81 15.98
N ILE A 44 -10.88 -10.43 15.99
CA ILE A 44 -11.57 -9.88 17.17
C ILE A 44 -11.56 -10.90 18.31
N GLY A 45 -11.74 -12.19 18.01
CA GLY A 45 -11.67 -13.29 18.97
C GLY A 45 -10.25 -13.61 19.47
N GLY A 46 -9.22 -12.93 18.96
CA GLY A 46 -7.82 -13.12 19.36
C GLY A 46 -7.17 -14.41 18.85
N SER A 47 -7.82 -15.12 17.90
CA SER A 47 -7.29 -16.36 17.32
C SER A 47 -6.18 -16.12 16.31
N ILE A 48 -6.18 -14.96 15.64
CA ILE A 48 -5.16 -14.49 14.71
C ILE A 48 -4.77 -13.04 15.02
N GLY A 49 -3.52 -12.66 14.70
CA GLY A 49 -3.05 -11.28 14.81
C GLY A 49 -3.53 -10.41 13.65
N LYS A 50 -3.41 -9.08 13.80
CA LYS A 50 -3.80 -8.11 12.77
C LYS A 50 -3.06 -8.32 11.45
N GLU A 51 -1.75 -8.54 11.49
CA GLU A 51 -0.93 -8.80 10.29
C GLU A 51 -1.36 -10.08 9.55
N GLN A 52 -1.74 -11.13 10.30
CA GLN A 52 -2.25 -12.38 9.72
C GLN A 52 -3.62 -12.18 9.09
N GLN A 53 -4.49 -11.40 9.72
CA GLN A 53 -5.79 -11.02 9.17
C GLN A 53 -5.62 -10.25 7.86
N GLU A 54 -4.76 -9.23 7.81
CA GLU A 54 -4.47 -8.45 6.61
C GLU A 54 -3.95 -9.34 5.46
N LEU A 55 -2.99 -10.23 5.73
CA LEU A 55 -2.47 -11.16 4.72
C LEU A 55 -3.54 -12.09 4.15
N ILE A 56 -4.46 -12.60 4.99
CA ILE A 56 -5.52 -13.49 4.54
C ILE A 56 -6.53 -12.71 3.70
N THR A 57 -6.91 -11.51 4.12
CA THR A 57 -7.83 -10.63 3.38
C THR A 57 -7.25 -10.28 2.02
N ASN A 58 -5.99 -9.80 1.97
CA ASN A 58 -5.30 -9.51 0.71
C ASN A 58 -5.25 -10.74 -0.22
N ALA A 59 -5.01 -11.94 0.34
CA ALA A 59 -4.96 -13.17 -0.46
C ALA A 59 -6.33 -13.55 -1.05
N ILE A 60 -7.44 -13.23 -0.38
CA ILE A 60 -8.80 -13.43 -0.89
C ILE A 60 -9.07 -12.43 -2.04
N GLU A 61 -8.82 -11.14 -1.82
CA GLU A 61 -9.04 -10.06 -2.77
C GLU A 61 -8.12 -10.17 -4.01
N PHE A 62 -6.95 -10.79 -3.86
CA PHE A 62 -5.96 -10.96 -4.93
C PHE A 62 -6.47 -11.79 -6.11
N ASP A 63 -7.42 -12.70 -5.91
CA ASP A 63 -7.95 -13.55 -6.98
C ASP A 63 -8.74 -12.74 -8.02
N ASP A 64 -9.33 -11.62 -7.58
CA ASP A 64 -10.09 -10.72 -8.46
C ASP A 64 -9.27 -9.59 -9.08
N LEU A 65 -8.07 -9.34 -8.57
CA LEU A 65 -7.19 -8.27 -9.03
C LEU A 65 -6.73 -8.48 -10.49
N GLU A 66 -6.77 -7.43 -11.29
CA GLU A 66 -6.29 -7.42 -12.67
C GLU A 66 -4.97 -6.64 -12.81
N ALA A 67 -4.24 -6.87 -13.91
CA ALA A 67 -2.97 -6.17 -14.14
C ALA A 67 -3.13 -4.65 -14.20
N ILE A 68 -4.28 -4.15 -14.66
CA ILE A 68 -4.58 -2.72 -14.72
C ILE A 68 -4.66 -2.07 -13.34
N ASP A 69 -5.01 -2.84 -12.29
CA ASP A 69 -5.16 -2.32 -10.93
C ASP A 69 -3.81 -2.06 -10.25
N VAL A 70 -2.75 -2.76 -10.72
CA VAL A 70 -1.37 -2.70 -10.16
C VAL A 70 -0.35 -2.09 -11.13
N ILE A 71 -0.84 -1.39 -12.16
CA ILE A 71 -0.01 -0.88 -13.25
C ILE A 71 0.79 0.37 -12.84
N THR A 72 2.05 0.44 -13.25
CA THR A 72 2.76 1.71 -13.42
C THR A 72 2.30 2.32 -14.75
N PRO A 73 1.54 3.43 -14.74
CA PRO A 73 0.99 4.03 -15.97
C PRO A 73 2.07 4.45 -16.95
N ARG A 74 1.74 4.48 -18.25
CA ARG A 74 2.66 4.89 -19.34
C ARG A 74 3.40 6.20 -19.06
N VAL A 75 2.74 7.18 -18.46
CA VAL A 75 3.30 8.50 -18.17
C VAL A 75 4.40 8.48 -17.10
N ASP A 76 4.42 7.42 -16.28
CA ASP A 76 5.37 7.24 -15.18
C ASP A 76 6.48 6.22 -15.54
N ILE A 77 6.44 5.64 -16.77
CA ILE A 77 7.47 4.71 -17.20
C ILE A 77 8.77 5.47 -17.43
N VAL A 78 9.81 5.08 -16.69
CA VAL A 78 11.20 5.49 -16.97
C VAL A 78 11.81 4.45 -17.88
N ALA A 79 12.09 4.83 -19.13
CA ALA A 79 12.65 3.97 -20.17
C ALA A 79 13.79 4.67 -20.90
N VAL A 80 14.53 3.94 -21.71
CA VAL A 80 15.63 4.46 -22.55
C VAL A 80 15.40 4.10 -24.00
N GLU A 81 15.69 5.04 -24.90
CA GLU A 81 15.62 4.81 -26.32
C GLU A 81 16.83 4.03 -26.81
N MET A 82 16.62 3.11 -27.75
CA MET A 82 17.69 2.36 -28.39
C MET A 82 18.59 3.32 -29.18
N GLY A 83 19.91 3.21 -28.96
CA GLY A 83 20.90 4.04 -29.66
C GLY A 83 21.30 5.33 -28.96
N ILE A 84 20.74 5.65 -27.80
CA ILE A 84 21.29 6.74 -26.98
C ILE A 84 22.66 6.37 -26.40
N SER A 85 23.40 7.36 -25.92
CA SER A 85 24.73 7.13 -25.38
C SER A 85 24.74 6.31 -24.09
N VAL A 86 25.81 5.54 -23.88
CA VAL A 86 26.02 4.75 -22.65
C VAL A 86 25.99 5.65 -21.40
N GLU A 87 26.50 6.88 -21.52
CA GLU A 87 26.51 7.88 -20.46
C GLU A 87 25.10 8.32 -20.08
N GLU A 88 24.19 8.46 -21.05
CA GLU A 88 22.80 8.82 -20.81
C GLU A 88 22.04 7.69 -20.13
N ILE A 89 22.23 6.44 -20.58
CA ILE A 89 21.66 5.26 -19.90
C ILE A 89 22.13 5.19 -18.45
N GLY A 90 23.44 5.40 -18.22
CA GLY A 90 24.02 5.41 -16.87
C GLY A 90 23.45 6.50 -15.99
N ARG A 91 23.17 7.69 -16.56
CA ARG A 91 22.51 8.78 -15.86
C ARG A 91 21.09 8.42 -15.48
N THR A 92 20.32 7.86 -16.41
CA THR A 92 18.94 7.42 -16.16
C THR A 92 18.87 6.40 -15.01
N PHE A 93 19.76 5.41 -14.99
CA PHE A 93 19.84 4.48 -13.85
C PHE A 93 20.13 5.17 -12.53
N LYS A 94 21.07 6.12 -12.54
CA LYS A 94 21.48 6.84 -11.33
C LYS A 94 20.37 7.76 -10.78
N GLU A 95 19.66 8.45 -11.67
CA GLU A 95 18.62 9.42 -11.28
C GLU A 95 17.33 8.72 -10.87
N SER A 96 16.96 7.64 -11.57
CA SER A 96 15.74 6.88 -11.26
C SER A 96 15.90 5.94 -10.07
N GLY A 97 17.11 5.45 -9.79
CA GLY A 97 17.36 4.42 -8.78
C GLY A 97 16.83 3.03 -9.17
N LEU A 98 16.29 2.86 -10.37
CA LEU A 98 15.66 1.62 -10.81
C LEU A 98 16.69 0.54 -11.11
N SER A 99 16.38 -0.71 -10.81
CA SER A 99 17.23 -1.86 -11.12
C SER A 99 17.11 -2.33 -12.56
N ARG A 100 16.05 -1.94 -13.27
CA ARG A 100 15.74 -2.35 -14.65
C ARG A 100 15.08 -1.21 -15.39
N LEU A 101 15.46 -1.00 -16.65
CA LEU A 101 14.84 -0.02 -17.53
C LEU A 101 14.32 -0.72 -18.78
N PRO A 102 13.10 -0.45 -19.22
CA PRO A 102 12.62 -0.77 -20.55
C PRO A 102 13.48 -0.05 -21.60
N VAL A 103 13.73 -0.74 -22.71
CA VAL A 103 14.40 -0.20 -23.89
C VAL A 103 13.40 -0.19 -25.03
N TYR A 104 13.22 0.95 -25.70
CA TYR A 104 12.25 1.10 -26.78
C TYR A 104 12.92 1.63 -28.07
N GLU A 105 12.29 1.41 -29.21
CA GLU A 105 12.62 2.00 -30.50
C GLU A 105 11.47 2.90 -30.95
N ASP A 106 11.79 4.09 -31.38
CA ASP A 106 10.90 5.16 -31.87
C ASP A 106 9.98 5.70 -30.77
N ASP A 107 9.13 4.87 -30.14
CA ASP A 107 8.22 5.26 -29.07
C ASP A 107 7.99 4.15 -28.04
N LEU A 108 7.28 4.48 -26.96
CA LEU A 108 6.98 3.53 -25.86
C LEU A 108 6.00 2.41 -26.25
N ASP A 109 5.39 2.45 -27.44
CA ASP A 109 4.56 1.35 -27.93
C ASP A 109 5.42 0.22 -28.51
N ASN A 110 6.70 0.52 -28.79
CA ASN A 110 7.67 -0.44 -29.30
C ASN A 110 8.81 -0.72 -28.31
N ILE A 111 8.48 -1.29 -27.15
CA ILE A 111 9.47 -1.71 -26.16
C ILE A 111 10.13 -3.00 -26.61
N ILE A 112 11.39 -2.96 -27.02
CA ILE A 112 12.13 -4.13 -27.53
C ILE A 112 12.65 -5.07 -26.44
N GLY A 113 12.73 -4.61 -25.20
CA GLY A 113 13.16 -5.42 -24.06
C GLY A 113 13.52 -4.62 -22.83
N ILE A 114 14.31 -5.23 -21.95
CA ILE A 114 14.69 -4.68 -20.66
C ILE A 114 16.19 -4.82 -20.47
N ILE A 115 16.84 -3.75 -20.00
CA ILE A 115 18.24 -3.77 -19.55
C ILE A 115 18.31 -3.75 -18.01
N ASN A 116 19.10 -4.65 -17.41
CA ASN A 116 19.37 -4.65 -15.99
C ASN A 116 20.55 -3.72 -15.67
N GLN A 117 20.43 -2.93 -14.60
CA GLN A 117 21.50 -2.06 -14.11
C GLN A 117 22.81 -2.82 -13.88
N LYS A 118 22.76 -4.01 -13.30
CA LYS A 118 23.93 -4.84 -13.03
C LYS A 118 24.61 -5.31 -14.31
N ASP A 119 23.84 -5.77 -15.30
CA ASP A 119 24.39 -6.22 -16.58
C ASP A 119 24.97 -5.03 -17.35
N PHE A 120 24.28 -3.88 -17.35
CA PHE A 120 24.75 -2.65 -17.94
C PHE A 120 26.12 -2.22 -17.38
N HIS A 121 26.24 -2.07 -16.06
CA HIS A 121 27.49 -1.62 -15.45
C HIS A 121 28.64 -2.63 -15.59
N ASN A 122 28.37 -3.92 -15.47
CA ASN A 122 29.43 -4.93 -15.53
C ASN A 122 29.95 -5.15 -16.95
N TYR A 123 29.08 -5.17 -17.94
CA TYR A 123 29.46 -5.61 -19.30
C TYR A 123 29.47 -4.46 -20.30
N VAL A 124 28.48 -3.59 -20.33
CA VAL A 124 28.43 -2.49 -21.28
C VAL A 124 29.44 -1.42 -20.89
N VAL A 125 29.42 -0.95 -19.64
CA VAL A 125 30.38 0.04 -19.15
C VAL A 125 31.74 -0.58 -18.83
N GLY A 126 31.76 -1.68 -18.06
CA GLY A 126 33.02 -2.27 -17.57
C GLY A 126 33.86 -2.97 -18.63
N GLU A 127 33.21 -3.71 -19.55
CA GLU A 127 33.88 -4.49 -20.60
C GLU A 127 33.73 -3.88 -22.01
N ASN A 128 33.08 -2.73 -22.14
CA ASN A 128 32.80 -2.02 -23.39
C ASN A 128 32.12 -2.90 -24.45
N ARG A 129 31.11 -3.69 -24.02
CA ARG A 129 30.33 -4.55 -24.91
C ARG A 129 29.10 -3.80 -25.45
N GLU A 130 28.57 -4.28 -26.56
CA GLU A 130 27.36 -3.72 -27.17
C GLU A 130 26.13 -3.95 -26.29
N LEU A 131 25.29 -2.93 -26.13
CA LEU A 131 24.10 -2.93 -25.28
C LEU A 131 23.08 -4.01 -25.68
N GLU A 132 22.92 -4.20 -27.00
CA GLU A 132 21.96 -5.13 -27.61
C GLU A 132 22.08 -6.56 -27.09
N GLN A 133 23.31 -6.99 -26.76
CA GLN A 133 23.59 -8.33 -26.27
C GLN A 133 23.00 -8.57 -24.86
N TYR A 134 22.69 -7.50 -24.13
CA TYR A 134 22.21 -7.53 -22.74
C TYR A 134 20.76 -7.12 -22.58
N ILE A 135 20.08 -6.73 -23.66
CA ILE A 135 18.66 -6.50 -23.68
C ILE A 135 17.94 -7.85 -23.60
N LYS A 136 17.17 -8.03 -22.54
CA LYS A 136 16.38 -9.25 -22.30
C LYS A 136 14.96 -9.06 -22.82
N PRO A 137 14.34 -10.08 -23.42
CA PRO A 137 12.98 -9.97 -23.90
C PRO A 137 12.01 -9.74 -22.76
N VAL A 138 10.96 -8.98 -23.03
CA VAL A 138 9.87 -8.66 -22.09
C VAL A 138 8.59 -9.44 -22.44
N ALA A 139 7.72 -9.63 -21.48
CA ALA A 139 6.41 -10.22 -21.71
C ALA A 139 5.38 -9.12 -21.95
N TYR A 140 4.57 -9.27 -23.02
CA TYR A 140 3.39 -8.45 -23.27
C TYR A 140 2.13 -9.17 -22.80
N VAL A 141 1.24 -8.46 -22.14
CA VAL A 141 -0.02 -8.99 -21.61
C VAL A 141 -1.13 -7.94 -21.74
N ALA A 142 -2.39 -8.40 -21.81
CA ALA A 142 -3.55 -7.52 -21.83
C ALA A 142 -3.84 -6.94 -20.43
N GLU A 143 -4.51 -5.81 -20.37
CA GLU A 143 -4.94 -5.12 -19.14
C GLU A 143 -5.76 -6.01 -18.20
N SER A 144 -6.66 -6.82 -18.76
CA SER A 144 -7.59 -7.68 -18.04
C SER A 144 -7.02 -9.02 -17.56
N ILE A 145 -5.71 -9.24 -17.70
CA ILE A 145 -5.10 -10.46 -17.16
C ILE A 145 -5.15 -10.43 -15.63
N LYS A 146 -5.62 -11.50 -15.00
CA LYS A 146 -5.61 -11.60 -13.55
C LYS A 146 -4.18 -11.55 -13.00
N ALA A 147 -3.97 -10.77 -11.93
CA ALA A 147 -2.66 -10.59 -11.30
C ALA A 147 -2.03 -11.93 -10.88
N ALA A 148 -2.82 -12.86 -10.34
CA ALA A 148 -2.38 -14.21 -9.98
C ALA A 148 -1.86 -15.01 -11.20
N VAL A 149 -2.52 -14.90 -12.36
CA VAL A 149 -2.09 -15.55 -13.61
C VAL A 149 -0.81 -14.91 -14.13
N LEU A 150 -0.74 -13.57 -14.08
CA LEU A 150 0.43 -12.81 -14.50
C LEU A 150 1.65 -13.16 -13.65
N LEU A 151 1.51 -13.18 -12.33
CA LEU A 151 2.58 -13.55 -11.40
C LEU A 151 3.16 -14.94 -11.74
N LYS A 152 2.29 -15.94 -11.92
CA LYS A 152 2.71 -17.29 -12.29
C LYS A 152 3.41 -17.34 -13.65
N LYS A 153 2.95 -16.55 -14.63
CA LYS A 153 3.57 -16.43 -15.95
C LYS A 153 4.96 -15.79 -15.85
N MET A 154 5.12 -14.73 -15.05
CA MET A 154 6.39 -14.05 -14.81
C MET A 154 7.39 -14.98 -14.10
N GLN A 155 6.97 -15.70 -13.06
CA GLN A 155 7.79 -16.69 -12.37
C GLN A 155 8.27 -17.80 -13.32
N THR A 156 7.38 -18.34 -14.14
CA THR A 156 7.70 -19.41 -15.10
C THR A 156 8.72 -18.94 -16.15
N LYS A 157 8.55 -17.71 -16.65
CA LYS A 157 9.44 -17.09 -17.65
C LYS A 157 10.70 -16.47 -17.03
N LYS A 158 10.79 -16.41 -15.70
CA LYS A 158 11.86 -15.72 -14.94
C LYS A 158 12.01 -14.26 -15.37
N THR A 159 10.91 -13.57 -15.63
CA THR A 159 10.86 -12.14 -15.93
C THR A 159 10.32 -11.40 -14.73
N HIS A 160 10.83 -10.20 -14.49
CA HIS A 160 10.42 -9.33 -13.37
C HIS A 160 9.51 -8.18 -13.81
N ILE A 161 9.39 -7.96 -15.12
CA ILE A 161 8.58 -6.88 -15.70
C ILE A 161 7.72 -7.47 -16.80
N ALA A 162 6.48 -7.02 -16.89
CA ALA A 162 5.59 -7.25 -18.01
C ALA A 162 5.06 -5.91 -18.53
N ILE A 163 4.93 -5.78 -19.83
CA ILE A 163 4.35 -4.61 -20.49
C ILE A 163 2.86 -4.89 -20.68
N ILE A 164 2.02 -3.94 -20.25
CA ILE A 164 0.58 -4.00 -20.41
C ILE A 164 0.21 -3.28 -21.69
N VAL A 165 -0.59 -3.92 -22.52
CA VAL A 165 -1.04 -3.37 -23.80
C VAL A 165 -2.55 -3.35 -23.90
N ASP A 166 -3.06 -2.30 -24.56
CA ASP A 166 -4.47 -2.15 -24.89
C ASP A 166 -4.89 -3.02 -26.12
N GLU A 167 -6.14 -2.91 -26.53
CA GLU A 167 -6.69 -3.68 -27.66
C GLU A 167 -6.10 -3.26 -29.01
N TYR A 168 -5.46 -2.11 -29.09
CA TYR A 168 -4.84 -1.57 -30.32
C TYR A 168 -3.35 -1.87 -30.38
N GLY A 169 -2.79 -2.48 -29.33
CA GLY A 169 -1.36 -2.79 -29.19
C GLY A 169 -0.53 -1.63 -28.64
N GLY A 170 -1.16 -0.56 -28.17
CA GLY A 170 -0.49 0.54 -27.47
C GLY A 170 -0.08 0.15 -26.06
N THR A 171 1.04 0.66 -25.58
CA THR A 171 1.50 0.44 -24.21
C THR A 171 0.70 1.29 -23.24
N THR A 172 -0.11 0.66 -22.39
CA THR A 172 -0.84 1.29 -21.30
C THR A 172 0.07 1.55 -20.10
N GLY A 173 1.00 0.65 -19.86
CA GLY A 173 1.93 0.74 -18.74
C GLY A 173 2.80 -0.50 -18.59
N LEU A 174 3.38 -0.66 -17.43
CA LEU A 174 4.10 -1.86 -17.04
C LEU A 174 3.71 -2.31 -15.63
N VAL A 175 3.96 -3.58 -15.34
CA VAL A 175 3.80 -4.17 -14.01
C VAL A 175 5.08 -4.89 -13.64
N THR A 176 5.56 -4.72 -12.41
CA THR A 176 6.68 -5.49 -11.89
C THR A 176 6.17 -6.68 -11.05
N MET A 177 7.02 -7.69 -10.86
CA MET A 177 6.71 -8.81 -9.99
C MET A 177 6.59 -8.34 -8.53
N GLU A 178 7.40 -7.36 -8.19
CA GLU A 178 7.44 -6.69 -6.90
C GLU A 178 6.09 -6.04 -6.56
N ASP A 179 5.48 -5.28 -7.50
CA ASP A 179 4.17 -4.64 -7.32
C ASP A 179 3.06 -5.68 -7.07
N ILE A 180 3.05 -6.78 -7.85
CA ILE A 180 2.06 -7.86 -7.68
C ILE A 180 2.20 -8.54 -6.32
N ILE A 181 3.43 -8.73 -5.83
CA ILE A 181 3.68 -9.34 -4.52
C ILE A 181 3.29 -8.37 -3.40
N GLU A 182 3.46 -7.07 -3.60
CA GLU A 182 3.06 -6.04 -2.64
C GLU A 182 1.55 -6.08 -2.35
N GLU A 183 0.71 -6.33 -3.36
CA GLU A 183 -0.73 -6.51 -3.17
C GLU A 183 -1.08 -7.73 -2.27
N LEU A 184 -0.28 -8.80 -2.35
CA LEU A 184 -0.47 -10.00 -1.51
C LEU A 184 0.01 -9.80 -0.06
N VAL A 185 1.21 -9.23 0.09
CA VAL A 185 1.92 -9.20 1.37
C VAL A 185 1.67 -7.89 2.12
N GLY A 186 1.11 -6.88 1.43
CA GLY A 186 1.11 -5.50 1.87
C GLY A 186 2.47 -4.86 1.65
N LYS A 187 2.61 -3.58 1.96
CA LYS A 187 3.87 -2.86 1.78
C LYS A 187 5.01 -3.55 2.51
N ILE A 188 5.93 -4.14 1.74
CA ILE A 188 7.18 -4.68 2.26
C ILE A 188 8.12 -3.49 2.44
N TYR A 189 8.35 -3.09 3.69
CA TYR A 189 9.32 -2.03 3.99
C TYR A 189 10.73 -2.52 3.63
N ASP A 190 11.37 -1.89 2.65
CA ASP A 190 12.79 -2.07 2.39
C ASP A 190 13.61 -1.42 3.52
N GLU A 191 14.80 -1.96 3.83
CA GLU A 191 15.74 -1.38 4.79
C GLU A 191 16.16 0.07 4.40
N HIS A 192 15.88 0.47 3.16
CA HIS A 192 16.13 1.81 2.61
C HIS A 192 14.86 2.65 2.40
N ASP A 193 13.67 2.05 2.57
CA ASP A 193 12.47 2.85 2.60
C ASP A 193 12.58 3.78 3.80
N ALA A 194 12.53 5.07 3.52
CA ALA A 194 12.38 6.05 4.58
C ALA A 194 11.18 5.57 5.38
N ILE A 195 11.43 5.08 6.61
CA ILE A 195 10.42 4.59 7.55
C ILE A 195 9.16 5.39 7.28
N GLU A 196 8.11 4.78 6.73
CA GLU A 196 6.79 5.42 6.71
C GLU A 196 6.54 5.74 8.17
N MET A 197 6.76 7.00 8.51
CA MET A 197 6.61 7.47 9.87
C MET A 197 5.16 7.16 10.19
N ARG A 198 4.92 6.29 11.17
CA ARG A 198 3.57 6.11 11.72
C ARG A 198 3.01 7.50 11.82
N GLU A 199 1.86 7.73 11.18
CA GLU A 199 1.25 9.07 11.12
C GLU A 199 1.29 9.75 12.48
N VAL A 200 1.22 8.95 13.55
CA VAL A 200 1.35 9.38 14.94
C VAL A 200 2.22 8.39 15.72
N THR A 201 3.28 8.86 16.31
CA THR A 201 4.17 8.08 17.19
C THR A 201 4.29 8.76 18.55
N ARG A 202 4.00 8.03 19.63
CA ARG A 202 4.22 8.53 20.99
C ARG A 202 5.71 8.38 21.36
N LEU A 203 6.34 9.48 21.77
CA LEU A 203 7.74 9.53 22.17
C LEU A 203 7.92 9.16 23.64
N TYR A 204 9.17 8.84 24.03
CA TYR A 204 9.53 8.48 25.40
C TYR A 204 9.25 9.57 26.44
N ASP A 205 9.24 10.85 26.02
CA ASP A 205 8.92 12.01 26.87
C ASP A 205 7.42 12.28 27.01
N GLY A 206 6.59 11.39 26.44
CA GLY A 206 5.13 11.49 26.46
C GLY A 206 4.54 12.40 25.37
N SER A 207 5.36 13.12 24.60
CA SER A 207 4.91 13.88 23.44
C SER A 207 4.61 12.97 22.25
N TYR A 208 3.97 13.52 21.22
CA TYR A 208 3.64 12.84 19.98
C TYR A 208 4.46 13.42 18.83
N SER A 209 5.07 12.57 18.02
CA SER A 209 5.60 12.92 16.70
C SER A 209 4.53 12.59 15.67
N VAL A 210 4.05 13.60 14.93
CA VAL A 210 2.90 13.48 14.03
C VAL A 210 3.32 13.91 12.62
N ALA A 211 2.98 13.09 11.61
CA ALA A 211 3.22 13.43 10.21
C ALA A 211 2.31 14.59 9.79
N GLY A 212 2.82 15.51 8.97
CA GLY A 212 2.05 16.65 8.47
C GLY A 212 0.84 16.23 7.61
N GLY A 213 0.90 15.06 6.96
CA GLY A 213 -0.21 14.49 6.19
C GLY A 213 -1.26 13.76 7.03
N ALA A 214 -0.99 13.48 8.32
CA ALA A 214 -1.94 12.80 9.20
C ALA A 214 -3.26 13.56 9.29
N ASN A 215 -4.36 12.81 9.39
CA ASN A 215 -5.70 13.39 9.56
C ASN A 215 -5.80 14.06 10.94
N VAL A 216 -6.16 15.34 10.95
CA VAL A 216 -6.21 16.15 12.16
C VAL A 216 -7.31 15.68 13.12
N GLU A 217 -8.49 15.37 12.61
CA GLU A 217 -9.66 14.92 13.39
C GLU A 217 -9.34 13.61 14.09
N LYS A 218 -8.81 12.61 13.36
CA LYS A 218 -8.38 11.32 13.93
C LYS A 218 -7.31 11.47 15.01
N PHE A 219 -6.38 12.42 14.85
CA PHE A 219 -5.38 12.70 15.88
C PHE A 219 -6.02 13.21 17.17
N PHE A 220 -6.96 14.15 17.07
CA PHE A 220 -7.63 14.71 18.22
C PHE A 220 -8.59 13.69 18.89
N GLU A 221 -9.32 12.89 18.11
CA GLU A 221 -10.09 11.75 18.63
C GLU A 221 -9.22 10.77 19.42
N MET A 222 -8.04 10.42 18.89
CA MET A 222 -7.08 9.52 19.55
C MET A 222 -6.62 10.04 20.91
N VAL A 223 -6.51 11.36 21.07
CA VAL A 223 -6.11 11.99 22.35
C VAL A 223 -7.31 12.42 23.21
N GLY A 224 -8.52 12.03 22.80
CA GLY A 224 -9.76 12.23 23.57
C GLY A 224 -10.29 13.66 23.55
N GLU A 225 -10.08 14.37 22.45
CA GLU A 225 -10.64 15.71 22.21
C GLU A 225 -11.51 15.72 20.96
N ASP A 226 -12.63 16.42 21.06
CA ASP A 226 -13.52 16.73 19.92
C ASP A 226 -13.34 18.20 19.57
N ILE A 227 -12.88 18.46 18.36
CA ILE A 227 -12.56 19.82 17.91
C ILE A 227 -13.16 20.11 16.53
N ASP A 228 -13.55 21.33 16.32
CA ASP A 228 -14.00 21.86 15.03
C ASP A 228 -12.88 22.73 14.44
N ILE A 229 -11.98 22.10 13.67
CA ILE A 229 -10.91 22.76 12.95
C ILE A 229 -11.17 22.66 11.45
N ASN A 230 -11.17 23.79 10.75
CA ASN A 230 -11.34 23.83 9.30
C ASN A 230 -10.06 23.41 8.54
N ALA A 231 -9.55 22.22 8.88
CA ALA A 231 -8.42 21.58 8.20
C ALA A 231 -8.61 20.06 8.21
N THR A 232 -8.19 19.38 7.14
CA THR A 232 -8.23 17.91 7.03
C THR A 232 -6.94 17.27 7.56
N THR A 233 -5.82 17.97 7.49
CA THR A 233 -4.50 17.43 7.84
C THR A 233 -3.82 18.25 8.93
N ILE A 234 -2.89 17.64 9.65
CA ILE A 234 -2.03 18.33 10.64
C ILE A 234 -1.28 19.51 10.00
N ASN A 235 -0.75 19.35 8.77
CA ASN A 235 -0.14 20.48 8.07
C ASN A 235 -1.12 21.62 7.82
N GLY A 236 -2.36 21.30 7.41
CA GLY A 236 -3.41 22.29 7.22
C GLY A 236 -3.70 23.05 8.50
N TRP A 237 -3.83 22.35 9.63
CA TRP A 237 -3.99 22.96 10.95
C TRP A 237 -2.80 23.85 11.33
N VAL A 238 -1.55 23.38 11.17
CA VAL A 238 -0.35 24.15 11.43
C VAL A 238 -0.32 25.45 10.62
N MET A 239 -0.70 25.39 9.34
CA MET A 239 -0.73 26.57 8.46
C MET A 239 -1.82 27.57 8.87
N LEU A 240 -2.98 27.08 9.33
CA LEU A 240 -4.05 27.94 9.87
C LEU A 240 -3.58 28.69 11.12
N GLU A 241 -2.94 28.00 12.06
CA GLU A 241 -2.46 28.61 13.32
C GLU A 241 -1.29 29.59 13.11
N LEU A 242 -0.42 29.31 12.11
CA LEU A 242 0.71 30.20 11.81
C LEU A 242 0.38 31.33 10.84
N ASP A 243 -0.77 31.26 10.15
CA ASP A 243 -1.17 32.18 9.06
C ASP A 243 -0.09 32.36 7.96
N ARG A 244 0.72 31.30 7.75
CA ARG A 244 1.79 31.25 6.75
C ARG A 244 2.30 29.83 6.54
N LEU A 245 3.17 29.65 5.52
CA LEU A 245 3.89 28.39 5.32
C LEU A 245 4.80 28.09 6.52
N ALA A 246 4.72 26.86 6.99
CA ALA A 246 5.47 26.37 8.14
C ALA A 246 6.97 26.25 7.85
N LYS A 247 7.81 26.58 8.82
CA LYS A 247 9.26 26.39 8.79
C LYS A 247 9.70 25.53 9.97
N VAL A 248 10.82 24.84 9.80
CA VAL A 248 11.44 24.08 10.90
C VAL A 248 11.72 25.01 12.08
N GLY A 249 11.28 24.61 13.28
CA GLY A 249 11.42 25.38 14.51
C GLY A 249 10.24 26.27 14.84
N ASP A 250 9.26 26.45 13.97
CA ASP A 250 8.02 27.16 14.28
C ASP A 250 7.28 26.47 15.42
N THR A 251 6.70 27.27 16.31
CA THR A 251 5.94 26.80 17.46
C THR A 251 4.68 27.63 17.64
N PHE A 252 3.62 26.97 18.11
CA PHE A 252 2.41 27.62 18.58
C PHE A 252 1.77 26.80 19.69
N THR A 253 0.78 27.37 20.37
CA THR A 253 0.02 26.72 21.42
C THR A 253 -1.46 26.79 21.05
N TYR A 254 -2.11 25.63 20.98
CA TYR A 254 -3.54 25.52 20.75
C TYR A 254 -4.23 25.09 22.05
N ARG A 255 -5.33 25.71 22.40
CA ARG A 255 -6.10 25.39 23.59
C ARG A 255 -7.47 24.87 23.18
N SER A 256 -7.74 23.62 23.53
CA SER A 256 -9.07 23.01 23.45
C SER A 256 -9.86 23.20 24.75
N ARG A 257 -10.95 22.50 24.90
CA ARG A 257 -11.77 22.59 26.09
C ARG A 257 -11.10 22.02 27.34
N HIS A 258 -10.36 20.89 27.19
CA HIS A 258 -9.79 20.16 28.34
C HIS A 258 -8.26 20.08 28.26
N LYS A 259 -7.63 20.46 27.14
CA LYS A 259 -6.21 20.26 26.92
C LYS A 259 -5.54 21.47 26.25
N ILE A 260 -4.24 21.59 26.51
CA ILE A 260 -3.34 22.53 25.85
C ILE A 260 -2.35 21.74 25.00
N PHE A 261 -2.23 22.11 23.73
CA PHE A 261 -1.34 21.49 22.76
C PHE A 261 -0.20 22.44 22.44
N HIS A 262 1.03 22.06 22.83
CA HIS A 262 2.26 22.75 22.43
C HIS A 262 2.83 22.09 21.19
N VAL A 263 2.75 22.76 20.07
CA VAL A 263 3.14 22.24 18.77
C VAL A 263 4.46 22.87 18.34
N ARG A 264 5.37 22.01 17.83
CA ARG A 264 6.64 22.43 17.21
C ARG A 264 6.82 21.74 15.87
N VAL A 265 7.11 22.49 14.83
CA VAL A 265 7.48 21.96 13.52
C VAL A 265 8.91 21.43 13.58
N THR A 266 9.09 20.13 13.41
CA THR A 266 10.40 19.45 13.49
C THR A 266 11.01 19.24 12.11
N ARG A 267 10.17 19.07 11.06
CA ARG A 267 10.59 18.98 9.66
C ARG A 267 9.60 19.71 8.76
N ALA A 268 10.10 20.43 7.78
CA ALA A 268 9.31 21.11 6.76
C ALA A 268 10.08 21.15 5.44
N ASP A 269 9.36 21.22 4.34
CA ASP A 269 9.86 21.59 3.02
C ASP A 269 9.41 23.03 2.64
N GLU A 270 9.63 23.44 1.39
CA GLU A 270 9.28 24.78 0.91
C GLU A 270 7.77 25.07 0.92
N ARG A 271 6.91 24.05 1.04
CA ARG A 271 5.46 24.15 0.84
C ARG A 271 4.64 23.71 2.05
N ARG A 272 5.20 22.85 2.95
CA ARG A 272 4.43 22.22 4.02
C ARG A 272 5.29 21.78 5.20
N ALA A 273 4.66 21.65 6.37
CA ALA A 273 5.20 20.89 7.49
C ALA A 273 5.15 19.39 7.15
N LEU A 274 6.29 18.71 7.26
CA LEU A 274 6.41 17.25 7.07
C LEU A 274 6.22 16.51 8.38
N MET A 275 6.71 17.05 9.49
CA MET A 275 6.61 16.48 10.82
C MET A 275 6.44 17.56 11.87
N VAL A 276 5.60 17.29 12.86
CA VAL A 276 5.42 18.12 14.04
C VAL A 276 5.59 17.30 15.32
N GLN A 277 6.10 17.91 16.37
CA GLN A 277 6.07 17.38 17.72
C GLN A 277 4.97 18.07 18.51
N ILE A 278 4.10 17.32 19.18
CA ILE A 278 2.96 17.81 19.93
C ILE A 278 3.09 17.33 21.38
N ARG A 279 3.20 18.25 22.32
CA ARG A 279 3.10 17.97 23.76
C ARG A 279 1.74 18.39 24.23
N ILE A 280 1.10 17.53 25.02
CA ILE A 280 -0.26 17.72 25.52
C ILE A 280 -0.20 17.91 27.03
N GLU A 281 -0.91 18.93 27.54
CA GLU A 281 -1.09 19.21 28.96
C GLU A 281 -2.60 19.26 29.24
N ASP A 282 -3.05 18.54 30.27
CA ASP A 282 -4.44 18.60 30.72
C ASP A 282 -4.70 19.92 31.46
N ILE A 283 -5.83 20.56 31.20
CA ILE A 283 -6.28 21.72 31.96
C ILE A 283 -6.93 21.19 33.23
N PRO A 284 -6.45 21.60 34.44
CA PRO A 284 -7.10 21.20 35.69
C PRO A 284 -8.57 21.63 35.67
N GLU A 285 -9.50 20.72 36.03
CA GLU A 285 -10.87 21.10 36.29
C GLU A 285 -10.84 22.05 37.52
N GLU A 286 -11.28 23.30 37.33
CA GLU A 286 -11.54 24.17 38.46
C GLU A 286 -12.75 23.57 39.20
N ASP A 287 -12.52 23.03 40.41
CA ASP A 287 -13.57 22.59 41.34
C ASP A 287 -14.51 23.78 41.60
N GLU A 288 -15.74 23.71 41.09
CA GLU A 288 -16.87 24.60 41.49
C GLU A 288 -17.41 24.26 42.88
#